data_ad6f018376fdf620797b84266b93bc8f
#
_entry.id   ad6f018376fdf620797b84266b93bc8f
#
_cell.length_a   1.000
_cell.length_b   1.000
_cell.length_c   1.000
_cell.angle_alpha   90.00
_cell.angle_beta   90.00
_cell.angle_gamma   90.00
#
_symmetry.space_group_name_H-M   'P 1'
#
loop_
_entity.id
_entity.type
_entity.pdbx_description
1 polymer ?
#
loop_
_entity_poly.entity_id
_entity_poly.type
_entity_poly.pdbx_seq_one_letter_code
_entity_poly.pdbx_strand_id
1 'polypeptide(L)'
;MKNMKKALFFLLMAAILALFLSPGGEEKIYEYAEKHTAGASSHYPVEIDTYDSSGAPMHITFAHAPMRIVVDEVNALETLLILGQGDKIVGAALNTSGVSYARLKQTYPQEFAKVEHVIQNTIGREQAVALQPDFILAWKASFAPRWYGSTSWWQERGVNTYVIATANHVLQRATVEDECKFIDDMGRIFDRQEQTNALLDDIRASLRMDEEAMGGRAPQSVLVVEVDGGDILNYDEGWVVGDMVRRLGGHIPLTGKYIGEEELVSCDPDVIFAAYNDEYGKHFSEHFFEGVRFNSMRAVQNGRVHFIPVEYVYTPAFKTLDGIRAIRRGMYPDE
;
A
#
# COMPACT_ATOMS: atom_id res chain seq x y z
N MET A 1 -16.91 -34.72 0.59
CA MET A 1 -16.65 -33.66 -0.37
C MET A 1 -15.38 -33.85 -1.22
N LYS A 2 -14.22 -34.24 -0.66
CA LYS A 2 -12.95 -34.44 -1.43
C LYS A 2 -13.04 -35.53 -2.51
N ASN A 3 -13.78 -36.60 -2.27
CA ASN A 3 -13.98 -37.70 -3.24
C ASN A 3 -14.95 -37.36 -4.37
N MET A 4 -15.90 -36.45 -4.11
CA MET A 4 -16.89 -36.01 -5.10
C MET A 4 -16.26 -35.07 -6.14
N LYS A 5 -15.31 -34.21 -5.72
CA LYS A 5 -14.55 -33.33 -6.62
C LYS A 5 -13.59 -34.13 -7.54
N LYS A 6 -12.96 -35.20 -7.00
CA LYS A 6 -12.14 -36.11 -7.81
C LYS A 6 -12.98 -36.89 -8.83
N ALA A 7 -14.14 -37.39 -8.44
CA ALA A 7 -15.04 -38.08 -9.36
C ALA A 7 -15.55 -37.17 -10.47
N LEU A 8 -15.87 -35.91 -10.15
CA LEU A 8 -16.30 -34.91 -11.13
C LEU A 8 -15.16 -34.55 -12.13
N PHE A 9 -13.91 -34.44 -11.65
CA PHE A 9 -12.75 -34.20 -12.48
C PHE A 9 -12.47 -35.34 -13.45
N PHE A 10 -12.57 -36.61 -13.00
CA PHE A 10 -12.38 -37.77 -13.85
C PHE A 10 -13.52 -37.94 -14.85
N LEU A 11 -14.76 -37.59 -14.49
CA LEU A 11 -15.90 -37.59 -15.42
C LEU A 11 -15.75 -36.50 -16.49
N LEU A 12 -15.22 -35.33 -16.14
CA LEU A 12 -14.97 -34.23 -17.06
C LEU A 12 -13.85 -34.61 -18.05
N MET A 13 -12.74 -35.22 -17.56
CA MET A 13 -11.66 -35.70 -18.38
C MET A 13 -12.09 -36.84 -19.33
N ALA A 14 -12.94 -37.75 -18.86
CA ALA A 14 -13.50 -38.83 -19.69
C ALA A 14 -14.44 -38.28 -20.78
N ALA A 15 -15.21 -37.24 -20.47
CA ALA A 15 -16.10 -36.58 -21.44
C ALA A 15 -15.30 -35.83 -22.52
N ILE A 16 -14.21 -35.16 -22.14
CA ILE A 16 -13.29 -34.49 -23.09
C ILE A 16 -12.60 -35.55 -24.00
N LEU A 17 -12.13 -36.66 -23.44
CA LEU A 17 -11.50 -37.75 -24.20
C LEU A 17 -12.47 -38.40 -25.19
N ALA A 18 -13.76 -38.57 -24.79
CA ALA A 18 -14.81 -39.11 -25.65
C ALA A 18 -15.15 -38.18 -26.85
N LEU A 19 -15.03 -36.85 -26.66
CA LEU A 19 -15.22 -35.84 -27.71
C LEU A 19 -14.10 -35.90 -28.77
N PHE A 20 -12.86 -36.18 -28.36
CA PHE A 20 -11.73 -36.35 -29.27
C PHE A 20 -11.83 -37.58 -30.18
N LEU A 21 -12.61 -38.61 -29.80
CA LEU A 21 -12.75 -39.86 -30.50
C LEU A 21 -13.99 -39.92 -31.40
N SER A 22 -14.80 -38.88 -31.52
CA SER A 22 -16.01 -38.84 -32.33
C SER A 22 -15.82 -38.01 -33.62
N PRO A 23 -16.40 -38.44 -34.76
CA PRO A 23 -16.42 -37.63 -35.97
C PRO A 23 -17.10 -36.26 -35.66
N GLY A 24 -16.43 -35.13 -35.90
CA GLY A 24 -16.89 -33.78 -35.53
C GLY A 24 -16.50 -33.36 -34.12
N GLY A 25 -15.57 -34.05 -33.46
CA GLY A 25 -15.13 -33.74 -32.09
C GLY A 25 -14.47 -32.37 -31.97
N GLU A 26 -13.72 -31.95 -32.99
CA GLU A 26 -13.07 -30.61 -32.98
C GLU A 26 -14.10 -29.47 -32.96
N GLU A 27 -15.15 -29.54 -33.77
CA GLU A 27 -16.19 -28.53 -33.84
C GLU A 27 -16.97 -28.42 -32.52
N LYS A 28 -17.24 -29.55 -31.85
CA LYS A 28 -17.86 -29.58 -30.53
C LYS A 28 -16.96 -29.07 -29.40
N ILE A 29 -15.63 -29.25 -29.52
CA ILE A 29 -14.68 -28.70 -28.56
C ILE A 29 -14.56 -27.20 -28.72
N TYR A 30 -14.59 -26.66 -29.93
CA TYR A 30 -14.64 -25.23 -30.18
C TYR A 30 -15.96 -24.62 -29.64
N GLU A 31 -17.10 -25.26 -29.88
CA GLU A 31 -18.41 -24.82 -29.36
C GLU A 31 -18.48 -24.90 -27.81
N TYR A 32 -17.87 -25.92 -27.19
CA TYR A 32 -17.74 -26.04 -25.74
C TYR A 32 -16.78 -25.01 -25.17
N ALA A 33 -15.66 -24.74 -25.82
CA ALA A 33 -14.72 -23.70 -25.46
C ALA A 33 -15.35 -22.31 -25.60
N GLU A 34 -16.05 -22.00 -26.71
CA GLU A 34 -16.78 -20.74 -26.89
C GLU A 34 -17.87 -20.54 -25.83
N LYS A 35 -18.62 -21.57 -25.49
CA LYS A 35 -19.71 -21.50 -24.50
C LYS A 35 -19.20 -21.34 -23.05
N HIS A 36 -17.97 -21.74 -22.76
CA HIS A 36 -17.33 -21.64 -21.44
C HIS A 36 -16.30 -20.51 -21.35
N THR A 37 -15.89 -19.93 -22.50
CA THR A 37 -15.16 -18.68 -22.59
C THR A 37 -16.09 -17.45 -22.67
N ALA A 38 -17.41 -17.65 -22.85
CA ALA A 38 -18.42 -16.58 -22.83
C ALA A 38 -18.61 -15.91 -21.45
N GLY A 39 -17.70 -16.17 -20.51
CA GLY A 39 -17.56 -15.49 -19.22
C GLY A 39 -16.15 -14.90 -19.03
N ALA A 40 -15.31 -14.85 -20.04
CA ALA A 40 -14.09 -14.06 -19.99
C ALA A 40 -14.51 -12.58 -19.87
N SER A 41 -14.30 -11.97 -18.72
CA SER A 41 -14.50 -10.56 -18.49
C SER A 41 -13.82 -9.80 -19.64
N SER A 42 -14.56 -8.94 -20.34
CA SER A 42 -13.99 -8.04 -21.37
C SER A 42 -12.99 -7.05 -20.77
N HIS A 43 -12.77 -7.13 -19.46
CA HIS A 43 -11.85 -6.31 -18.69
C HIS A 43 -10.38 -6.64 -18.96
N TYR A 44 -10.03 -7.91 -19.10
CA TYR A 44 -8.64 -8.32 -19.34
C TYR A 44 -8.34 -8.45 -20.84
N PRO A 45 -7.07 -8.24 -21.27
CA PRO A 45 -5.88 -7.94 -20.47
C PRO A 45 -5.85 -6.51 -19.92
N VAL A 46 -5.20 -6.33 -18.75
CA VAL A 46 -4.96 -5.04 -18.12
C VAL A 46 -3.47 -4.71 -18.16
N GLU A 47 -3.14 -3.53 -18.65
CA GLU A 47 -1.77 -3.03 -18.73
C GLU A 47 -1.52 -2.01 -17.62
N ILE A 48 -0.40 -2.17 -16.89
CA ILE A 48 -0.02 -1.38 -15.73
C ILE A 48 1.42 -0.90 -15.88
N ASP A 49 1.63 0.40 -15.67
CA ASP A 49 2.96 0.99 -15.53
C ASP A 49 3.36 1.00 -14.05
N THR A 50 4.49 0.40 -13.76
CA THR A 50 5.08 0.29 -12.41
C THR A 50 6.60 0.52 -12.50
N TYR A 51 7.36 0.00 -11.55
CA TYR A 51 8.81 0.12 -11.48
C TYR A 51 9.46 -1.24 -11.28
N ASP A 52 10.71 -1.34 -11.72
CA ASP A 52 11.54 -2.51 -11.43
C ASP A 52 12.28 -2.38 -10.08
N SER A 53 13.03 -3.40 -9.71
CA SER A 53 13.84 -3.43 -8.48
C SER A 53 14.97 -2.39 -8.43
N SER A 54 15.33 -1.76 -9.55
CA SER A 54 16.27 -0.64 -9.60
C SER A 54 15.56 0.72 -9.40
N GLY A 55 14.24 0.75 -9.58
CA GLY A 55 13.41 1.96 -9.62
C GLY A 55 13.23 2.52 -11.02
N ALA A 56 13.61 1.78 -12.07
CA ALA A 56 13.34 2.18 -13.44
C ALA A 56 11.88 1.86 -13.83
N PRO A 57 11.24 2.69 -14.68
CA PRO A 57 9.89 2.42 -15.17
C PRO A 57 9.80 1.04 -15.85
N MET A 58 8.71 0.34 -15.59
CA MET A 58 8.44 -1.00 -16.08
C MET A 58 6.96 -1.13 -16.44
N HIS A 59 6.69 -1.83 -17.54
CA HIS A 59 5.34 -2.15 -17.99
C HIS A 59 5.03 -3.62 -17.76
N ILE A 60 3.85 -3.93 -17.23
CA ILE A 60 3.38 -5.29 -16.98
C ILE A 60 1.96 -5.47 -17.48
N THR A 61 1.65 -6.70 -17.91
CA THR A 61 0.33 -7.06 -18.43
C THR A 61 -0.28 -8.18 -17.57
N PHE A 62 -1.50 -7.99 -17.14
CA PHE A 62 -2.30 -9.01 -16.48
C PHE A 62 -3.30 -9.58 -17.48
N ALA A 63 -3.09 -10.84 -17.90
CA ALA A 63 -4.02 -11.55 -18.76
C ALA A 63 -5.33 -11.95 -18.04
N HIS A 64 -5.30 -12.01 -16.73
CA HIS A 64 -6.40 -12.28 -15.80
C HIS A 64 -6.09 -11.72 -14.43
N ALA A 65 -7.07 -11.68 -13.52
CA ALA A 65 -6.81 -11.30 -12.14
C ALA A 65 -5.78 -12.24 -11.49
N PRO A 66 -4.84 -11.71 -10.68
CA PRO A 66 -3.94 -12.54 -9.89
C PRO A 66 -4.72 -13.50 -8.98
N MET A 67 -4.22 -14.72 -8.85
CA MET A 67 -4.84 -15.79 -8.06
C MET A 67 -3.96 -16.24 -6.88
N ARG A 68 -2.67 -15.88 -6.89
CA ARG A 68 -1.70 -16.28 -5.87
C ARG A 68 -0.77 -15.11 -5.54
N ILE A 69 -1.17 -14.32 -4.55
CA ILE A 69 -0.55 -13.04 -4.21
C ILE A 69 0.40 -13.21 -3.02
N VAL A 70 1.61 -12.69 -3.16
CA VAL A 70 2.52 -12.43 -2.04
C VAL A 70 2.58 -10.92 -1.81
N VAL A 71 2.39 -10.49 -0.57
CA VAL A 71 2.41 -9.07 -0.18
C VAL A 71 3.21 -8.86 1.10
N ASP A 72 4.04 -7.81 1.18
CA ASP A 72 4.88 -7.51 2.33
C ASP A 72 4.80 -6.06 2.83
N GLU A 73 3.67 -5.42 2.60
CA GLU A 73 3.39 -4.08 3.09
C GLU A 73 1.97 -4.03 3.68
N VAL A 74 1.84 -3.44 4.88
CA VAL A 74 0.59 -3.50 5.67
C VAL A 74 -0.59 -2.79 4.99
N ASN A 75 -0.37 -1.60 4.41
CA ASN A 75 -1.43 -0.85 3.73
C ASN A 75 -1.77 -1.46 2.37
N ALA A 76 -0.79 -2.08 1.70
CA ALA A 76 -1.04 -2.86 0.48
C ALA A 76 -1.86 -4.13 0.80
N LEU A 77 -1.53 -4.83 1.89
CA LEU A 77 -2.36 -5.95 2.36
C LEU A 77 -3.78 -5.47 2.71
N GLU A 78 -3.92 -4.37 3.45
CA GLU A 78 -5.24 -3.81 3.78
C GLU A 78 -6.02 -3.45 2.52
N THR A 79 -5.36 -2.88 1.50
CA THR A 79 -5.95 -2.61 0.19
C THR A 79 -6.53 -3.88 -0.44
N LEU A 80 -5.77 -4.97 -0.45
CA LEU A 80 -6.23 -6.26 -0.97
C LEU A 80 -7.43 -6.82 -0.19
N LEU A 81 -7.44 -6.68 1.15
CA LEU A 81 -8.56 -7.10 1.98
C LEU A 81 -9.82 -6.27 1.72
N ILE A 82 -9.69 -4.94 1.58
CA ILE A 82 -10.79 -4.04 1.22
C ILE A 82 -11.39 -4.42 -0.14
N LEU A 83 -10.56 -4.77 -1.10
CA LEU A 83 -10.98 -5.20 -2.43
C LEU A 83 -11.51 -6.65 -2.48
N GLY A 84 -11.60 -7.34 -1.33
CA GLY A 84 -12.13 -8.69 -1.22
C GLY A 84 -11.23 -9.77 -1.83
N GLN A 85 -9.90 -9.58 -1.77
CA GLN A 85 -8.93 -10.49 -2.36
C GLN A 85 -8.26 -11.43 -1.35
N GLY A 86 -8.78 -11.53 -0.13
CA GLY A 86 -8.17 -12.31 0.95
C GLY A 86 -7.91 -13.78 0.60
N ASP A 87 -8.80 -14.42 -0.19
CA ASP A 87 -8.68 -15.80 -0.65
C ASP A 87 -7.59 -16.05 -1.71
N LYS A 88 -7.02 -14.98 -2.25
CA LYS A 88 -5.93 -15.02 -3.23
C LYS A 88 -4.56 -14.76 -2.62
N ILE A 89 -4.52 -14.30 -1.37
CA ILE A 89 -3.27 -14.02 -0.66
C ILE A 89 -2.69 -15.33 -0.12
N VAL A 90 -1.63 -15.81 -0.77
CA VAL A 90 -0.91 -17.03 -0.38
C VAL A 90 0.19 -16.76 0.63
N GLY A 91 0.65 -15.51 0.75
CA GLY A 91 1.63 -15.09 1.76
C GLY A 91 1.56 -13.60 2.04
N ALA A 92 1.41 -13.26 3.31
CA ALA A 92 1.47 -11.89 3.79
C ALA A 92 2.57 -11.75 4.87
N ALA A 93 3.54 -10.87 4.64
CA ALA A 93 4.56 -10.56 5.64
C ALA A 93 4.05 -9.47 6.58
N LEU A 94 3.97 -9.77 7.86
CA LEU A 94 3.50 -8.86 8.90
C LEU A 94 4.26 -9.07 10.20
N ASN A 95 4.40 -8.00 10.98
CA ASN A 95 4.73 -8.15 12.40
C ASN A 95 3.49 -8.68 13.15
N THR A 96 3.45 -10.00 13.38
CA THR A 96 2.30 -10.66 14.04
C THR A 96 2.14 -10.30 15.51
N SER A 97 3.12 -9.64 16.12
CA SER A 97 3.03 -9.07 17.47
C SER A 97 2.65 -7.58 17.45
N GLY A 98 2.59 -6.97 16.26
CA GLY A 98 2.30 -5.55 16.10
C GLY A 98 0.80 -5.23 16.13
N VAL A 99 0.48 -3.96 16.37
CA VAL A 99 -0.91 -3.44 16.43
C VAL A 99 -1.63 -3.58 15.10
N SER A 100 -0.93 -3.42 13.98
CA SER A 100 -1.51 -3.54 12.63
C SER A 100 -2.07 -4.93 12.37
N TYR A 101 -1.39 -5.99 12.84
CA TYR A 101 -1.91 -7.36 12.75
C TYR A 101 -3.24 -7.54 13.50
N ALA A 102 -3.30 -7.07 14.75
CA ALA A 102 -4.51 -7.16 15.56
C ALA A 102 -5.65 -6.32 14.94
N ARG A 103 -5.32 -5.11 14.47
CA ARG A 103 -6.26 -4.20 13.80
C ARG A 103 -6.84 -4.82 12.53
N LEU A 104 -6.03 -5.37 11.64
CA LEU A 104 -6.50 -5.99 10.39
C LEU A 104 -7.44 -7.15 10.67
N LYS A 105 -7.13 -8.01 11.65
CA LYS A 105 -8.00 -9.10 12.06
C LYS A 105 -9.34 -8.63 12.63
N GLN A 106 -9.34 -7.52 13.35
CA GLN A 106 -10.54 -6.94 13.93
C GLN A 106 -11.39 -6.22 12.89
N THR A 107 -10.75 -5.48 11.98
CA THR A 107 -11.45 -4.65 10.98
C THR A 107 -11.97 -5.50 9.82
N TYR A 108 -11.20 -6.50 9.38
CA TYR A 108 -11.53 -7.34 8.21
C TYR A 108 -11.56 -8.84 8.55
N PRO A 109 -12.31 -9.28 9.58
CA PRO A 109 -12.22 -10.66 10.11
C PRO A 109 -12.49 -11.73 9.04
N GLN A 110 -13.43 -11.47 8.13
CA GLN A 110 -13.81 -12.45 7.10
C GLN A 110 -12.76 -12.55 5.99
N GLU A 111 -12.24 -11.43 5.52
CA GLU A 111 -11.22 -11.41 4.46
C GLU A 111 -9.86 -11.85 5.00
N PHE A 112 -9.47 -11.37 6.18
CA PHE A 112 -8.21 -11.75 6.81
C PHE A 112 -8.14 -13.26 7.13
N ALA A 113 -9.27 -13.88 7.50
CA ALA A 113 -9.34 -15.33 7.76
C ALA A 113 -9.12 -16.19 6.50
N LYS A 114 -9.19 -15.62 5.30
CA LYS A 114 -8.94 -16.32 4.03
C LYS A 114 -7.47 -16.34 3.63
N VAL A 115 -6.64 -15.45 4.22
CA VAL A 115 -5.20 -15.38 3.96
C VAL A 115 -4.54 -16.72 4.30
N GLU A 116 -3.86 -17.34 3.35
CA GLU A 116 -3.34 -18.71 3.50
C GLU A 116 -2.22 -18.78 4.53
N HIS A 117 -1.21 -17.86 4.42
CA HIS A 117 -0.08 -17.78 5.34
C HIS A 117 0.19 -16.35 5.76
N VAL A 118 0.17 -16.08 7.07
CA VAL A 118 0.75 -14.87 7.65
C VAL A 118 2.13 -15.21 8.19
N ILE A 119 3.15 -14.54 7.64
CA ILE A 119 4.56 -14.82 7.89
C ILE A 119 5.16 -13.70 8.71
N GLN A 120 5.85 -14.06 9.78
CA GLN A 120 6.45 -13.07 10.68
C GLN A 120 7.53 -12.24 9.99
N ASN A 121 7.34 -10.93 9.99
CA ASN A 121 8.20 -9.87 9.49
C ASN A 121 8.45 -9.91 7.97
N THR A 122 9.23 -10.86 7.45
CA THR A 122 9.69 -10.85 6.06
C THR A 122 9.63 -12.23 5.42
N ILE A 123 9.42 -12.25 4.10
CA ILE A 123 9.42 -13.48 3.29
C ILE A 123 10.72 -13.50 2.49
N GLY A 124 11.50 -14.56 2.64
CA GLY A 124 12.68 -14.79 1.81
C GLY A 124 12.32 -15.37 0.43
N ARG A 125 13.25 -15.27 -0.54
CA ARG A 125 13.01 -15.73 -1.92
C ARG A 125 12.62 -17.21 -2.00
N GLU A 126 13.28 -18.09 -1.27
CA GLU A 126 12.96 -19.52 -1.28
C GLU A 126 11.54 -19.78 -0.78
N GLN A 127 11.13 -19.08 0.27
CA GLN A 127 9.79 -19.16 0.82
C GLN A 127 8.76 -18.60 -0.17
N ALA A 128 9.05 -17.45 -0.79
CA ALA A 128 8.18 -16.87 -1.82
C ALA A 128 8.03 -17.83 -3.03
N VAL A 129 9.11 -18.48 -3.47
CA VAL A 129 9.05 -19.50 -4.53
C VAL A 129 8.18 -20.70 -4.13
N ALA A 130 8.29 -21.15 -2.87
CA ALA A 130 7.47 -22.27 -2.37
C ALA A 130 5.97 -21.94 -2.33
N LEU A 131 5.62 -20.66 -2.17
CA LEU A 131 4.25 -20.17 -2.24
C LEU A 131 3.67 -20.12 -3.67
N GLN A 132 4.52 -20.27 -4.70
CA GLN A 132 4.13 -20.27 -6.12
C GLN A 132 3.24 -19.07 -6.49
N PRO A 133 3.67 -17.81 -6.25
CA PRO A 133 2.87 -16.66 -6.60
C PRO A 133 2.78 -16.46 -8.11
N ASP A 134 1.70 -15.83 -8.56
CA ASP A 134 1.57 -15.21 -9.88
C ASP A 134 1.71 -13.69 -9.82
N PHE A 135 1.64 -13.13 -8.59
CA PHE A 135 1.79 -11.71 -8.33
C PHE A 135 2.52 -11.43 -7.01
N ILE A 136 3.48 -10.50 -7.02
CA ILE A 136 4.15 -9.99 -5.82
C ILE A 136 3.96 -8.48 -5.74
N LEU A 137 3.35 -8.03 -4.64
CA LEU A 137 3.12 -6.63 -4.32
C LEU A 137 4.00 -6.24 -3.13
N ALA A 138 5.00 -5.37 -3.35
CA ALA A 138 6.02 -5.11 -2.34
C ALA A 138 6.74 -3.77 -2.52
N TRP A 139 7.51 -3.37 -1.51
CA TRP A 139 8.44 -2.25 -1.63
C TRP A 139 9.64 -2.59 -2.53
N LYS A 140 10.26 -1.56 -3.12
CA LYS A 140 11.52 -1.72 -3.85
C LYS A 140 12.60 -2.44 -3.02
N ALA A 141 12.70 -2.10 -1.73
CA ALA A 141 13.67 -2.71 -0.81
C ALA A 141 13.48 -4.22 -0.64
N SER A 142 12.26 -4.72 -0.78
CA SER A 142 11.93 -6.15 -0.68
C SER A 142 12.47 -6.95 -1.87
N PHE A 143 12.70 -6.30 -3.01
CA PHE A 143 13.33 -6.91 -4.18
C PHE A 143 14.87 -6.87 -4.13
N ALA A 144 15.46 -6.62 -2.96
CA ALA A 144 16.91 -6.76 -2.76
C ALA A 144 17.36 -8.23 -2.87
N PRO A 145 18.64 -8.50 -3.25
CA PRO A 145 19.15 -9.86 -3.45
C PRO A 145 18.98 -10.80 -2.25
N ARG A 146 19.00 -10.26 -1.04
CA ARG A 146 18.83 -11.02 0.22
C ARG A 146 17.38 -11.42 0.52
N TRP A 147 16.39 -10.76 -0.14
CA TRP A 147 14.97 -11.01 0.05
C TRP A 147 14.38 -11.67 -1.19
N TYR A 148 13.49 -11.00 -1.94
CA TYR A 148 12.86 -11.59 -3.15
C TYR A 148 13.83 -11.72 -4.34
N GLY A 149 14.92 -10.94 -4.41
CA GLY A 149 15.72 -10.80 -5.61
C GLY A 149 15.08 -9.84 -6.63
N SER A 150 15.67 -9.71 -7.83
CA SER A 150 15.20 -8.71 -8.80
C SER A 150 13.81 -9.01 -9.36
N THR A 151 13.09 -7.97 -9.74
CA THR A 151 11.79 -8.07 -10.44
C THR A 151 11.92 -8.84 -11.74
N SER A 152 13.02 -8.64 -12.50
CA SER A 152 13.29 -9.37 -13.75
C SER A 152 13.36 -10.89 -13.53
N TRP A 153 13.97 -11.34 -12.42
CA TRP A 153 14.04 -12.76 -12.07
C TRP A 153 12.64 -13.40 -11.93
N TRP A 154 11.68 -12.67 -11.37
CA TRP A 154 10.29 -13.11 -11.22
C TRP A 154 9.54 -13.08 -12.54
N GLN A 155 9.72 -12.02 -13.34
CA GLN A 155 9.07 -11.89 -14.65
C GLN A 155 9.49 -12.97 -15.65
N GLU A 156 10.78 -13.34 -15.66
CA GLU A 156 11.28 -14.48 -16.46
C GLU A 156 10.58 -15.81 -16.12
N ARG A 157 9.90 -15.88 -14.96
CA ARG A 157 9.13 -17.04 -14.47
C ARG A 157 7.63 -16.85 -14.56
N GLY A 158 7.18 -15.81 -15.25
CA GLY A 158 5.76 -15.52 -15.45
C GLY A 158 5.07 -14.92 -14.22
N VAL A 159 5.82 -14.41 -13.25
CA VAL A 159 5.29 -13.74 -12.05
C VAL A 159 5.32 -12.24 -12.23
N ASN A 160 4.17 -11.59 -12.20
CA ASN A 160 4.08 -10.15 -12.21
C ASN A 160 4.56 -9.56 -10.87
N THR A 161 5.24 -8.43 -10.92
CA THR A 161 5.72 -7.72 -9.73
C THR A 161 5.28 -6.27 -9.77
N TYR A 162 4.75 -5.77 -8.66
CA TYR A 162 4.40 -4.37 -8.49
C TYR A 162 5.25 -3.76 -7.37
N VAL A 163 6.01 -2.72 -7.72
CA VAL A 163 6.81 -1.96 -6.76
C VAL A 163 6.03 -0.73 -6.32
N ILE A 164 5.76 -0.61 -5.02
CA ILE A 164 5.08 0.56 -4.43
C ILE A 164 5.99 1.77 -4.58
N ALA A 165 5.57 2.74 -5.38
CA ALA A 165 6.42 3.85 -5.85
C ALA A 165 6.67 4.91 -4.79
N THR A 166 5.77 5.08 -3.84
CA THR A 166 5.79 6.14 -2.82
C THR A 166 6.72 5.86 -1.64
N ALA A 167 7.38 4.69 -1.67
CA ALA A 167 8.37 4.27 -0.68
C ALA A 167 9.77 4.10 -1.29
N ASN A 168 10.77 4.02 -0.41
CA ASN A 168 12.16 3.69 -0.71
C ASN A 168 12.80 4.56 -1.82
N HIS A 169 12.36 5.81 -1.96
CA HIS A 169 12.87 6.75 -2.97
C HIS A 169 12.85 6.16 -4.39
N VAL A 170 11.76 5.46 -4.76
CA VAL A 170 11.49 5.09 -6.15
C VAL A 170 11.25 6.37 -6.93
N LEU A 171 10.38 7.24 -6.40
CA LEU A 171 10.15 8.58 -6.88
C LEU A 171 11.07 9.57 -6.12
N GLN A 172 11.59 10.56 -6.82
CA GLN A 172 12.34 11.63 -6.20
C GLN A 172 11.46 12.48 -5.26
N ARG A 173 10.19 12.63 -5.64
CA ARG A 173 9.14 13.27 -4.86
C ARG A 173 7.86 12.49 -5.05
N ALA A 174 7.38 11.88 -3.98
CA ALA A 174 6.11 11.18 -3.95
C ALA A 174 4.95 12.15 -3.68
N THR A 175 3.83 11.95 -4.36
CA THR A 175 2.66 12.82 -4.27
C THR A 175 1.40 12.03 -3.89
N VAL A 176 0.34 12.72 -3.51
CA VAL A 176 -0.99 12.11 -3.31
C VAL A 176 -1.51 11.46 -4.59
N GLU A 177 -1.17 12.01 -5.77
CA GLU A 177 -1.58 11.42 -7.05
C GLU A 177 -0.87 10.08 -7.32
N ASP A 178 0.33 9.86 -6.78
CA ASP A 178 1.02 8.57 -6.86
C ASP A 178 0.34 7.51 -6.00
N GLU A 179 -0.21 7.89 -4.83
CA GLU A 179 -1.09 7.00 -4.04
C GLU A 179 -2.42 6.76 -4.75
N CYS A 180 -3.00 7.79 -5.37
CA CYS A 180 -4.20 7.64 -6.20
C CYS A 180 -3.95 6.68 -7.37
N LYS A 181 -2.77 6.74 -8.00
CA LYS A 181 -2.37 5.79 -9.03
C LYS A 181 -2.30 4.37 -8.50
N PHE A 182 -1.69 4.14 -7.33
CA PHE A 182 -1.65 2.82 -6.70
C PHE A 182 -3.05 2.26 -6.46
N ILE A 183 -3.97 3.07 -5.92
CA ILE A 183 -5.36 2.69 -5.66
C ILE A 183 -6.08 2.34 -6.97
N ASP A 184 -5.92 3.16 -8.03
CA ASP A 184 -6.49 2.92 -9.35
C ASP A 184 -5.95 1.63 -9.97
N ASP A 185 -4.63 1.43 -9.93
CA ASP A 185 -3.97 0.24 -10.46
C ASP A 185 -4.52 -1.03 -9.76
N MET A 186 -4.67 -1.03 -8.44
CA MET A 186 -5.28 -2.16 -7.72
C MET A 186 -6.74 -2.37 -8.14
N GLY A 187 -7.51 -1.30 -8.30
CA GLY A 187 -8.87 -1.37 -8.85
C GLY A 187 -8.92 -2.03 -10.22
N ARG A 188 -8.01 -1.64 -11.12
CA ARG A 188 -7.90 -2.19 -12.48
C ARG A 188 -7.42 -3.63 -12.48
N ILE A 189 -6.37 -3.96 -11.72
CA ILE A 189 -5.82 -5.34 -11.64
C ILE A 189 -6.86 -6.35 -11.16
N PHE A 190 -7.74 -5.95 -10.23
CA PHE A 190 -8.72 -6.85 -9.61
C PHE A 190 -10.15 -6.67 -10.10
N ASP A 191 -10.39 -5.83 -11.12
CA ASP A 191 -11.74 -5.50 -11.63
C ASP A 191 -12.66 -4.98 -10.50
N ARG A 192 -12.16 -3.96 -9.79
CA ARG A 192 -12.80 -3.33 -8.62
C ARG A 192 -12.85 -1.80 -8.72
N GLN A 193 -12.85 -1.25 -9.96
CA GLN A 193 -12.82 0.20 -10.20
C GLN A 193 -13.95 0.95 -9.55
N GLU A 194 -15.14 0.34 -9.42
CA GLU A 194 -16.27 0.97 -8.74
C GLU A 194 -15.92 1.34 -7.29
N GLN A 195 -15.24 0.43 -6.58
CA GLN A 195 -14.83 0.65 -5.19
C GLN A 195 -13.69 1.67 -5.09
N THR A 196 -12.69 1.59 -5.97
CA THR A 196 -11.54 2.50 -5.93
C THR A 196 -11.91 3.90 -6.41
N ASN A 197 -12.73 4.05 -7.43
CA ASN A 197 -13.15 5.35 -7.95
C ASN A 197 -13.87 6.20 -6.90
N ALA A 198 -14.74 5.60 -6.09
CA ALA A 198 -15.43 6.33 -5.01
C ALA A 198 -14.42 6.95 -4.03
N LEU A 199 -13.39 6.21 -3.62
CA LEU A 199 -12.34 6.72 -2.75
C LEU A 199 -11.48 7.78 -3.44
N LEU A 200 -11.13 7.57 -4.71
CA LEU A 200 -10.35 8.55 -5.49
C LEU A 200 -11.09 9.88 -5.63
N ASP A 201 -12.39 9.83 -5.85
CA ASP A 201 -13.23 11.02 -5.91
C ASP A 201 -13.29 11.75 -4.56
N ASP A 202 -13.40 11.01 -3.45
CA ASP A 202 -13.38 11.58 -2.10
C ASP A 202 -12.03 12.24 -1.77
N ILE A 203 -10.91 11.59 -2.11
CA ILE A 203 -9.56 12.15 -1.93
C ILE A 203 -9.43 13.48 -2.70
N ARG A 204 -9.79 13.48 -3.98
CA ARG A 204 -9.70 14.65 -4.85
C ARG A 204 -10.65 15.77 -4.42
N ALA A 205 -11.85 15.40 -3.97
CA ALA A 205 -12.83 16.37 -3.46
C ALA A 205 -12.31 17.03 -2.17
N SER A 206 -11.76 16.24 -1.23
CA SER A 206 -11.18 16.74 0.00
C SER A 206 -10.06 17.75 -0.27
N LEU A 207 -9.11 17.39 -1.15
CA LEU A 207 -8.00 18.28 -1.51
C LEU A 207 -8.46 19.58 -2.17
N ARG A 208 -9.45 19.55 -3.08
CA ARG A 208 -9.98 20.78 -3.69
C ARG A 208 -10.62 21.72 -2.66
N MET A 209 -11.39 21.15 -1.73
CA MET A 209 -12.01 21.95 -0.65
C MET A 209 -10.94 22.61 0.24
N ASP A 210 -9.88 21.87 0.53
CA ASP A 210 -8.77 22.37 1.36
C ASP A 210 -7.99 23.48 0.64
N GLU A 211 -7.69 23.32 -0.64
CA GLU A 211 -7.00 24.33 -1.47
C GLU A 211 -7.82 25.63 -1.57
N GLU A 212 -9.14 25.54 -1.70
CA GLU A 212 -10.05 26.69 -1.71
C GLU A 212 -10.10 27.39 -0.35
N ALA A 213 -10.16 26.63 0.76
CA ALA A 213 -10.22 27.16 2.12
C ALA A 213 -8.90 27.85 2.52
N MET A 214 -7.75 27.37 2.00
CA MET A 214 -6.41 27.90 2.32
C MET A 214 -6.06 29.18 1.54
N GLY A 215 -6.85 29.58 0.56
CA GLY A 215 -6.56 30.75 -0.26
C GLY A 215 -6.34 32.03 0.55
N GLY A 216 -5.12 32.60 0.47
CA GLY A 216 -4.75 33.86 1.15
C GLY A 216 -4.25 33.72 2.58
N ARG A 217 -4.12 32.51 3.16
CA ARG A 217 -3.49 32.28 4.47
C ARG A 217 -1.96 32.26 4.37
N ALA A 218 -1.29 32.68 5.43
CA ALA A 218 0.17 32.54 5.54
C ALA A 218 0.51 31.03 5.66
N PRO A 219 1.49 30.52 4.87
CA PRO A 219 1.91 29.14 4.97
C PRO A 219 2.44 28.80 6.36
N GLN A 220 2.00 27.67 6.92
CA GLN A 220 2.52 27.17 8.19
C GLN A 220 3.77 26.33 7.95
N SER A 221 4.77 26.46 8.83
CA SER A 221 5.92 25.56 8.90
C SER A 221 5.54 24.28 9.66
N VAL A 222 5.64 23.15 9.00
CA VAL A 222 5.20 21.84 9.52
C VAL A 222 6.37 20.87 9.50
N LEU A 223 6.59 20.16 10.60
CA LEU A 223 7.49 18.99 10.59
C LEU A 223 6.68 17.71 10.77
N VAL A 224 7.06 16.69 10.01
CA VAL A 224 6.55 15.34 10.19
C VAL A 224 7.74 14.44 10.50
N VAL A 225 7.77 13.89 11.70
CA VAL A 225 8.92 13.14 12.20
C VAL A 225 8.49 11.82 12.84
N GLU A 226 9.40 10.86 12.86
CA GLU A 226 9.27 9.62 13.64
C GLU A 226 10.49 9.52 14.57
N VAL A 227 10.25 9.32 15.85
CA VAL A 227 11.32 9.25 16.86
C VAL A 227 11.53 7.78 17.23
N ASP A 228 12.72 7.27 16.96
CA ASP A 228 13.12 5.90 17.28
C ASP A 228 14.48 5.86 17.94
N GLY A 229 14.52 5.50 19.23
CA GLY A 229 15.75 5.20 19.98
C GLY A 229 16.76 6.35 20.12
N GLY A 230 16.48 7.53 19.62
CA GLY A 230 17.39 8.69 19.61
C GLY A 230 17.64 9.24 18.19
N ASP A 231 17.25 8.51 17.17
CA ASP A 231 17.20 9.01 15.80
C ASP A 231 15.85 9.70 15.54
N ILE A 232 15.88 10.82 14.83
CA ILE A 232 14.69 11.53 14.36
C ILE A 232 14.63 11.40 12.86
N LEU A 233 13.78 10.48 12.39
CA LEU A 233 13.48 10.36 10.97
C LEU A 233 12.61 11.55 10.55
N ASN A 234 13.00 12.26 9.51
CA ASN A 234 12.28 13.40 8.95
C ASN A 234 11.58 12.98 7.66
N TYR A 235 10.28 13.14 7.62
CA TYR A 235 9.46 12.99 6.41
C TYR A 235 9.43 14.33 5.69
N ASP A 236 10.46 14.60 4.87
CA ASP A 236 10.59 15.86 4.13
C ASP A 236 9.63 15.96 2.93
N GLU A 237 9.79 16.99 2.11
CA GLU A 237 8.96 17.21 0.93
C GLU A 237 9.07 16.11 -0.15
N GLY A 238 10.02 15.20 -0.05
CA GLY A 238 10.17 14.05 -0.95
C GLY A 238 9.13 12.95 -0.68
N TRP A 239 8.49 12.96 0.48
CA TRP A 239 7.50 11.96 0.87
C TRP A 239 6.08 12.40 0.54
N VAL A 240 5.15 11.43 0.43
CA VAL A 240 3.74 11.72 0.13
C VAL A 240 3.11 12.68 1.15
N VAL A 241 3.48 12.58 2.41
CA VAL A 241 3.00 13.50 3.46
C VAL A 241 3.47 14.94 3.23
N GLY A 242 4.64 15.13 2.60
CA GLY A 242 5.10 16.46 2.20
C GLY A 242 4.16 17.10 1.16
N ASP A 243 3.65 16.32 0.22
CA ASP A 243 2.62 16.78 -0.71
C ASP A 243 1.28 17.06 -0.02
N MET A 244 0.87 16.24 0.97
CA MET A 244 -0.31 16.52 1.79
C MET A 244 -0.19 17.87 2.51
N VAL A 245 0.93 18.09 3.22
CA VAL A 245 1.21 19.36 3.93
C VAL A 245 1.17 20.55 2.95
N ARG A 246 1.82 20.44 1.81
CA ARG A 246 1.87 21.51 0.80
C ARG A 246 0.48 21.85 0.26
N ARG A 247 -0.35 20.85 -0.07
CA ARG A 247 -1.73 21.06 -0.54
C ARG A 247 -2.64 21.66 0.51
N LEU A 248 -2.33 21.42 1.78
CA LEU A 248 -3.01 22.02 2.93
C LEU A 248 -2.43 23.40 3.32
N GLY A 249 -1.61 24.03 2.46
CA GLY A 249 -1.09 25.38 2.69
C GLY A 249 0.08 25.46 3.66
N GLY A 250 0.77 24.35 3.93
CA GLY A 250 1.99 24.30 4.72
C GLY A 250 3.25 24.09 3.86
N HIS A 251 4.39 24.05 4.53
CA HIS A 251 5.68 23.64 3.95
C HIS A 251 6.51 22.90 5.00
N ILE A 252 7.36 21.97 4.55
CA ILE A 252 8.31 21.27 5.42
C ILE A 252 9.68 21.95 5.29
N PRO A 253 10.18 22.63 6.33
CA PRO A 253 11.37 23.46 6.23
C PRO A 253 12.70 22.70 6.27
N LEU A 254 12.71 21.46 6.80
CA LEU A 254 13.92 20.65 6.91
C LEU A 254 13.96 19.57 5.83
N THR A 255 15.13 19.34 5.28
CA THR A 255 15.42 18.32 4.27
C THR A 255 16.36 17.26 4.84
N GLY A 256 16.34 16.08 4.22
CA GLY A 256 17.15 14.94 4.65
C GLY A 256 16.40 13.94 5.51
N LYS A 257 16.87 12.70 5.46
CA LYS A 257 16.20 11.56 6.09
C LYS A 257 16.22 11.61 7.62
N TYR A 258 17.32 12.08 8.19
CA TYR A 258 17.50 12.19 9.65
C TYR A 258 17.89 13.62 10.00
N ILE A 259 17.36 14.11 11.12
CA ILE A 259 17.67 15.43 11.67
C ILE A 259 18.12 15.28 13.12
N GLY A 260 18.90 16.25 13.60
CA GLY A 260 19.31 16.32 14.99
C GLY A 260 18.29 17.07 15.86
N GLU A 261 18.35 16.87 17.17
CA GLU A 261 17.52 17.62 18.13
C GLU A 261 17.77 19.15 18.04
N GLU A 262 19.02 19.56 17.79
CA GLU A 262 19.37 20.98 17.63
C GLU A 262 18.74 21.59 16.37
N GLU A 263 18.69 20.83 15.27
CA GLU A 263 18.02 21.23 14.03
C GLU A 263 16.52 21.37 14.23
N LEU A 264 15.91 20.40 14.94
CA LEU A 264 14.49 20.41 15.31
C LEU A 264 14.14 21.64 16.12
N VAL A 265 14.93 21.95 17.18
CA VAL A 265 14.71 23.12 18.04
C VAL A 265 14.96 24.43 17.28
N SER A 266 16.00 24.50 16.48
CA SER A 266 16.36 25.71 15.70
C SER A 266 15.37 26.02 14.59
N CYS A 267 14.73 24.99 14.03
CA CYS A 267 13.69 25.12 13.00
C CYS A 267 12.43 25.80 13.57
N ASP A 268 12.10 25.55 14.83
CA ASP A 268 10.95 26.11 15.56
C ASP A 268 9.64 26.12 14.72
N PRO A 269 9.13 24.95 14.29
CA PRO A 269 7.97 24.88 13.42
C PRO A 269 6.68 25.33 14.12
N ASP A 270 5.67 25.68 13.29
CA ASP A 270 4.33 26.01 13.80
C ASP A 270 3.55 24.77 14.25
N VAL A 271 3.80 23.62 13.62
CA VAL A 271 3.13 22.34 13.90
C VAL A 271 4.12 21.20 13.76
N ILE A 272 4.01 20.21 14.65
CA ILE A 272 4.75 18.94 14.57
C ILE A 272 3.75 17.79 14.51
N PHE A 273 3.94 16.89 13.54
CA PHE A 273 3.30 15.59 13.53
C PHE A 273 4.36 14.53 13.86
N ALA A 274 4.21 13.86 15.01
CA ALA A 274 5.04 12.75 15.42
C ALA A 274 4.36 11.44 14.98
N ALA A 275 4.92 10.81 13.96
CA ALA A 275 4.44 9.53 13.45
C ALA A 275 4.87 8.39 14.38
N TYR A 276 4.01 7.39 14.55
CA TYR A 276 4.28 6.22 15.38
C TYR A 276 3.78 4.92 14.75
N ASN A 277 4.48 3.83 15.03
CA ASN A 277 4.14 2.49 14.54
C ASN A 277 3.19 1.71 15.47
N ASP A 278 3.26 1.96 16.77
CA ASP A 278 2.47 1.28 17.81
C ASP A 278 2.32 2.14 19.07
N GLU A 279 1.57 1.66 20.04
CA GLU A 279 1.34 2.40 21.29
C GLU A 279 2.62 2.65 22.08
N TYR A 280 3.62 1.77 21.99
CA TYR A 280 4.93 2.00 22.63
C TYR A 280 5.65 3.17 21.95
N GLY A 281 5.73 3.17 20.62
CA GLY A 281 6.30 4.25 19.83
C GLY A 281 5.58 5.59 20.05
N LYS A 282 4.24 5.54 20.21
CA LYS A 282 3.46 6.73 20.57
C LYS A 282 3.87 7.29 21.92
N HIS A 283 3.87 6.47 22.98
CA HIS A 283 4.28 6.91 24.31
C HIS A 283 5.74 7.38 24.36
N PHE A 284 6.61 6.74 23.58
CA PHE A 284 7.99 7.17 23.45
C PHE A 284 8.08 8.58 22.85
N SER A 285 7.35 8.83 21.77
CA SER A 285 7.29 10.15 21.12
C SER A 285 6.64 11.23 22.01
N GLU A 286 5.59 10.87 22.75
CA GLU A 286 4.97 11.76 23.74
C GLU A 286 6.00 12.20 24.79
N HIS A 287 6.69 11.24 25.41
CA HIS A 287 7.71 11.52 26.40
C HIS A 287 8.93 12.27 25.82
N PHE A 288 9.29 12.02 24.57
CA PHE A 288 10.37 12.76 23.90
C PHE A 288 10.07 14.25 23.83
N PHE A 289 8.86 14.66 23.42
CA PHE A 289 8.48 16.05 23.29
C PHE A 289 8.14 16.74 24.64
N GLU A 290 7.97 16.01 25.73
CA GLU A 290 7.89 16.55 27.11
C GLU A 290 9.25 17.02 27.63
N GLY A 291 10.35 16.71 26.95
CA GLY A 291 11.70 17.09 27.34
C GLY A 291 11.89 18.60 27.43
N VAL A 292 12.51 19.07 28.51
CA VAL A 292 12.75 20.52 28.83
C VAL A 292 13.39 21.27 27.66
N ARG A 293 14.22 20.59 26.86
CA ARG A 293 14.92 21.16 25.70
C ARG A 293 13.97 21.64 24.57
N PHE A 294 12.74 21.13 24.55
CA PHE A 294 11.73 21.50 23.54
C PHE A 294 10.77 22.59 24.03
N ASN A 295 10.84 22.98 25.31
CA ASN A 295 9.90 23.96 25.89
C ASN A 295 9.93 25.35 25.23
N SER A 296 11.01 25.68 24.51
CA SER A 296 11.11 26.94 23.76
C SER A 296 10.42 26.93 22.41
N MET A 297 10.06 25.76 21.89
CA MET A 297 9.48 25.60 20.55
C MET A 297 8.02 26.05 20.51
N ARG A 298 7.64 26.83 19.53
CA ARG A 298 6.26 27.34 19.34
C ARG A 298 5.23 26.21 19.27
N ALA A 299 5.52 25.14 18.56
CA ALA A 299 4.62 23.99 18.45
C ALA A 299 4.34 23.37 19.83
N VAL A 300 5.36 23.22 20.69
CA VAL A 300 5.21 22.68 22.06
C VAL A 300 4.42 23.64 22.95
N GLN A 301 4.78 24.93 22.94
CA GLN A 301 4.12 25.96 23.77
C GLN A 301 2.65 26.10 23.42
N ASN A 302 2.27 25.95 22.17
CA ASN A 302 0.91 26.10 21.69
C ASN A 302 0.11 24.77 21.66
N GLY A 303 0.68 23.66 22.16
CA GLY A 303 0.02 22.36 22.15
C GLY A 303 -0.20 21.79 20.73
N ARG A 304 0.67 22.15 19.78
CA ARG A 304 0.58 21.77 18.37
C ARG A 304 1.54 20.66 17.98
N VAL A 305 1.81 19.75 18.91
CA VAL A 305 2.48 18.46 18.67
C VAL A 305 1.38 17.40 18.59
N HIS A 306 1.20 16.82 17.41
CA HIS A 306 0.15 15.83 17.12
C HIS A 306 0.78 14.47 16.86
N PHE A 307 0.20 13.43 17.44
CA PHE A 307 0.68 12.05 17.25
C PHE A 307 -0.22 11.33 16.24
N ILE A 308 0.37 10.82 15.18
CA ILE A 308 -0.37 10.19 14.07
C ILE A 308 0.20 8.81 13.72
N PRO A 309 -0.63 7.83 13.34
CA PRO A 309 -0.14 6.55 12.85
C PRO A 309 0.76 6.73 11.61
N VAL A 310 1.90 6.05 11.57
CA VAL A 310 2.80 6.07 10.40
C VAL A 310 2.09 5.61 9.13
N GLU A 311 1.11 4.73 9.25
CA GLU A 311 0.26 4.25 8.17
C GLU A 311 -0.50 5.37 7.43
N TYR A 312 -0.61 6.57 8.01
CA TYR A 312 -1.27 7.73 7.39
C TYR A 312 -0.33 8.58 6.53
N VAL A 313 0.98 8.43 6.73
CA VAL A 313 1.99 9.32 6.15
C VAL A 313 3.02 8.60 5.29
N TYR A 314 3.16 7.29 5.48
CA TYR A 314 4.09 6.43 4.75
C TYR A 314 3.32 5.37 3.96
N THR A 315 3.36 5.42 2.63
CA THR A 315 2.61 4.54 1.70
C THR A 315 1.14 4.33 2.12
N PRO A 316 0.36 5.42 2.32
CA PRO A 316 -0.93 5.34 2.98
C PRO A 316 -2.00 4.57 2.20
N ALA A 317 -1.90 4.42 0.88
CA ALA A 317 -2.85 3.68 0.05
C ALA A 317 -4.31 4.09 0.36
N PHE A 318 -5.17 3.17 0.77
CA PHE A 318 -6.56 3.47 1.15
C PHE A 318 -6.69 4.42 2.36
N LYS A 319 -5.61 4.60 3.15
CA LYS A 319 -5.58 5.55 4.27
C LYS A 319 -5.16 6.97 3.88
N THR A 320 -4.92 7.23 2.60
CA THR A 320 -4.54 8.57 2.11
C THR A 320 -5.53 9.64 2.56
N LEU A 321 -6.83 9.37 2.49
CA LEU A 321 -7.87 10.31 2.94
C LEU A 321 -7.82 10.54 4.46
N ASP A 322 -7.56 9.50 5.25
CA ASP A 322 -7.39 9.60 6.69
C ASP A 322 -6.15 10.42 7.06
N GLY A 323 -5.06 10.24 6.33
CA GLY A 323 -3.83 11.03 6.44
C GLY A 323 -4.07 12.51 6.18
N ILE A 324 -4.71 12.85 5.05
CA ILE A 324 -5.07 14.24 4.71
C ILE A 324 -5.91 14.87 5.82
N ARG A 325 -6.94 14.16 6.29
CA ARG A 325 -7.83 14.64 7.37
C ARG A 325 -7.11 14.81 8.70
N ALA A 326 -6.17 13.92 9.02
CA ALA A 326 -5.37 14.01 10.25
C ALA A 326 -4.43 15.22 10.23
N ILE A 327 -3.72 15.42 9.11
CA ILE A 327 -2.84 16.58 8.91
C ILE A 327 -3.65 17.88 8.94
N ARG A 328 -4.79 17.93 8.25
CA ARG A 328 -5.67 19.09 8.26
C ARG A 328 -6.10 19.47 9.68
N ARG A 329 -6.62 18.52 10.47
CA ARG A 329 -7.04 18.78 11.85
C ARG A 329 -5.93 19.33 12.74
N GLY A 330 -4.69 18.85 12.56
CA GLY A 330 -3.55 19.34 13.30
C GLY A 330 -3.09 20.73 12.85
N MET A 331 -3.18 21.03 11.55
CA MET A 331 -2.85 22.36 11.02
C MET A 331 -3.92 23.40 11.32
N TYR A 332 -5.20 22.99 11.38
CA TYR A 332 -6.36 23.89 11.51
C TYR A 332 -7.38 23.32 12.52
N PRO A 333 -7.07 23.34 13.83
CA PRO A 333 -7.89 22.68 14.85
C PRO A 333 -9.27 23.30 15.03
N ASP A 334 -9.46 24.56 14.62
CA ASP A 334 -10.71 25.32 14.79
C ASP A 334 -11.65 25.20 13.56
N GLU A 335 -11.29 24.38 12.57
CA GLU A 335 -12.05 24.10 11.34
C GLU A 335 -12.41 22.62 11.24
#